data_6f131fab2898b6b58801d11ff4c4f43a
#
_entry.id   6f131fab2898b6b58801d11ff4c4f43a
#
_cell.length_a   1.000
_cell.length_b   1.000
_cell.length_c   1.000
_cell.angle_alpha   90.00
_cell.angle_beta   90.00
_cell.angle_gamma   90.00
#
_symmetry.space_group_name_H-M   'P 1'
#
loop_
_entity.id
_entity.type
_entity.pdbx_description
1 polymer ?
#
loop_
_entity_poly.entity_id
_entity_poly.type
_entity_poly.pdbx_seq_one_letter_code
_entity_poly.pdbx_strand_id
1 'polypeptide(L)'
;MQAADTRHYAPGQMRIFSSSLFFLLIVGCSTGITVHDEDRAAELVADCLAAFKSNEGIHLAYEWTDDKFKEEIPFSEFSKIVSSIRNKNRGADIRLVGYEIIRSKEAIVVYAYSKISEEEMHFKFILAGTKHKDYYLLNLSTNDSGFNKNGIYKEYRQSTVVKGV
;
A
#
# COMPACT_ATOMS: atom_id res chain seq x y z
N MET A 1 -42.36 -88.49 -5.57
CA MET A 1 -43.44 -87.65 -5.02
C MET A 1 -43.01 -86.21 -5.21
N GLN A 2 -43.72 -85.51 -6.03
CA GLN A 2 -43.44 -84.21 -6.57
C GLN A 2 -43.79 -83.13 -5.53
N ALA A 3 -42.95 -82.12 -5.39
CA ALA A 3 -43.28 -80.89 -4.74
C ALA A 3 -43.06 -79.73 -5.74
N ALA A 4 -44.10 -78.97 -5.95
CA ALA A 4 -44.22 -77.95 -6.99
C ALA A 4 -43.39 -76.72 -6.70
N ASP A 5 -42.85 -76.19 -7.75
CA ASP A 5 -42.10 -74.95 -7.84
C ASP A 5 -43.08 -73.76 -8.03
N THR A 6 -43.15 -72.86 -7.04
CA THR A 6 -43.93 -71.61 -7.14
C THR A 6 -42.96 -70.45 -7.17
N ARG A 7 -42.68 -69.92 -8.37
CA ARG A 7 -41.96 -68.73 -8.61
C ARG A 7 -42.83 -67.54 -8.24
N HIS A 8 -42.45 -66.84 -7.19
CA HIS A 8 -42.95 -65.45 -6.87
C HIS A 8 -42.14 -64.42 -7.62
N TYR A 9 -42.82 -63.73 -8.53
CA TYR A 9 -42.34 -62.50 -9.13
C TYR A 9 -42.36 -61.42 -8.10
N ALA A 10 -41.23 -60.78 -7.81
CA ALA A 10 -41.13 -59.56 -7.04
C ALA A 10 -41.22 -58.35 -7.98
N PRO A 11 -42.01 -57.33 -7.62
CA PRO A 11 -42.17 -56.15 -8.44
C PRO A 11 -40.93 -55.22 -8.35
N GLY A 12 -40.70 -54.59 -9.47
CA GLY A 12 -39.51 -53.76 -9.75
C GLY A 12 -39.23 -52.69 -8.73
N GLN A 13 -38.02 -52.66 -8.24
CA GLN A 13 -37.45 -51.53 -7.54
C GLN A 13 -37.08 -50.42 -8.51
N MET A 14 -37.84 -49.36 -8.49
CA MET A 14 -37.58 -48.11 -9.18
C MET A 14 -36.32 -47.47 -8.56
N ARG A 15 -35.19 -47.61 -9.24
CA ARG A 15 -33.96 -46.91 -8.84
C ARG A 15 -34.15 -45.42 -9.05
N ILE A 16 -34.39 -44.69 -7.96
CA ILE A 16 -34.32 -43.25 -7.92
C ILE A 16 -32.84 -42.88 -8.08
N PHE A 17 -32.47 -42.43 -9.26
CA PHE A 17 -31.19 -41.74 -9.46
C PHE A 17 -31.23 -40.45 -8.70
N SER A 18 -30.67 -40.48 -7.48
CA SER A 18 -30.36 -39.26 -6.73
C SER A 18 -29.26 -38.53 -7.49
N SER A 19 -29.69 -37.55 -8.29
CA SER A 19 -28.79 -36.60 -8.94
C SER A 19 -28.24 -35.70 -7.84
N SER A 20 -27.12 -36.16 -7.26
CA SER A 20 -26.30 -35.30 -6.38
C SER A 20 -25.78 -34.15 -7.21
N LEU A 21 -26.50 -33.06 -7.20
CA LEU A 21 -26.07 -31.76 -7.70
C LEU A 21 -24.89 -31.29 -6.84
N PHE A 22 -23.69 -31.66 -7.29
CA PHE A 22 -22.45 -31.17 -6.73
C PHE A 22 -22.40 -29.66 -7.02
N PHE A 23 -22.94 -28.85 -6.10
CA PHE A 23 -22.67 -27.42 -6.06
C PHE A 23 -21.16 -27.26 -5.77
N LEU A 24 -20.39 -27.20 -6.83
CA LEU A 24 -19.03 -26.67 -6.78
C LEU A 24 -19.15 -25.20 -6.34
N LEU A 25 -19.07 -24.98 -5.04
CA LEU A 25 -18.74 -23.68 -4.47
C LEU A 25 -17.34 -23.34 -4.98
N ILE A 26 -17.29 -22.70 -6.14
CA ILE A 26 -16.11 -21.94 -6.55
C ILE A 26 -16.04 -20.80 -5.54
N VAL A 27 -15.35 -21.07 -4.43
CA VAL A 27 -14.80 -20.00 -3.59
C VAL A 27 -13.76 -19.34 -4.48
N GLY A 28 -14.23 -18.40 -5.28
CA GLY A 28 -13.35 -17.49 -5.99
C GLY A 28 -12.57 -16.76 -4.92
N CYS A 29 -11.32 -17.19 -4.69
CA CYS A 29 -10.32 -16.30 -4.14
C CYS A 29 -10.26 -15.11 -5.09
N SER A 30 -11.10 -14.11 -4.84
CA SER A 30 -10.87 -12.79 -5.38
C SER A 30 -9.56 -12.33 -4.74
N THR A 31 -8.45 -12.62 -5.38
CA THR A 31 -7.22 -11.86 -5.17
C THR A 31 -7.58 -10.46 -5.60
N GLY A 32 -8.18 -9.70 -4.68
CA GLY A 32 -8.55 -8.32 -4.91
C GLY A 32 -7.28 -7.60 -5.34
N ILE A 33 -7.25 -7.19 -6.60
CA ILE A 33 -6.19 -6.31 -7.08
C ILE A 33 -6.33 -5.04 -6.25
N THR A 34 -5.39 -4.83 -5.34
CA THR A 34 -5.35 -3.59 -4.55
C THR A 34 -5.14 -2.44 -5.53
N VAL A 35 -6.15 -1.60 -5.66
CA VAL A 35 -6.09 -0.41 -6.51
C VAL A 35 -5.62 0.75 -5.66
N HIS A 36 -4.52 1.37 -6.04
CA HIS A 36 -4.01 2.59 -5.44
C HIS A 36 -4.47 3.82 -6.24
N ASP A 37 -4.61 4.93 -5.52
CA ASP A 37 -4.77 6.26 -6.07
C ASP A 37 -3.43 6.99 -5.90
N GLU A 38 -2.65 7.00 -6.95
CA GLU A 38 -1.30 7.56 -6.94
C GLU A 38 -1.29 9.07 -6.72
N ASP A 39 -2.32 9.77 -7.17
CA ASP A 39 -2.43 11.21 -7.01
C ASP A 39 -2.71 11.57 -5.54
N ARG A 40 -3.64 10.87 -4.88
CA ARG A 40 -3.85 11.05 -3.43
C ARG A 40 -2.63 10.68 -2.59
N ALA A 41 -1.90 9.64 -2.98
CA ALA A 41 -0.66 9.28 -2.31
C ALA A 41 0.40 10.38 -2.47
N ALA A 42 0.49 10.97 -3.67
CA ALA A 42 1.39 12.10 -3.93
C ALA A 42 0.99 13.35 -3.15
N GLU A 43 -0.32 13.65 -3.05
CA GLU A 43 -0.85 14.76 -2.26
C GLU A 43 -0.46 14.62 -0.78
N LEU A 44 -0.67 13.46 -0.16
CA LEU A 44 -0.28 13.23 1.23
C LEU A 44 1.23 13.47 1.44
N VAL A 45 2.08 12.97 0.52
CA VAL A 45 3.53 13.20 0.62
C VAL A 45 3.87 14.68 0.46
N ALA A 46 3.21 15.39 -0.47
CA ALA A 46 3.41 16.82 -0.65
C ALA A 46 2.99 17.61 0.60
N ASP A 47 1.87 17.24 1.22
CA ASP A 47 1.38 17.84 2.46
C ASP A 47 2.32 17.56 3.63
N CYS A 48 2.82 16.32 3.78
CA CYS A 48 3.83 15.98 4.78
C CYS A 48 5.09 16.84 4.61
N LEU A 49 5.61 16.96 3.39
CA LEU A 49 6.78 17.76 3.11
C LEU A 49 6.53 19.26 3.37
N ALA A 50 5.36 19.77 3.01
CA ALA A 50 4.98 21.14 3.30
C ALA A 50 4.86 21.39 4.81
N ALA A 51 4.33 20.41 5.56
CA ALA A 51 4.19 20.48 7.00
C ALA A 51 5.55 20.47 7.73
N PHE A 52 6.60 19.89 7.15
CA PHE A 52 7.95 19.88 7.73
C PHE A 52 8.56 21.29 7.91
N LYS A 53 7.99 22.33 7.30
CA LYS A 53 8.52 23.70 7.38
C LYS A 53 8.36 24.36 8.75
N SER A 54 7.38 23.96 9.54
CA SER A 54 7.09 24.54 10.86
C SER A 54 7.00 23.47 11.94
N ASN A 55 7.14 23.88 13.18
CA ASN A 55 7.02 22.95 14.31
C ASN A 55 5.58 22.47 14.47
N GLU A 56 4.58 23.33 14.25
CA GLU A 56 3.16 22.95 14.25
C GLU A 56 2.87 21.96 13.13
N GLY A 57 3.46 22.18 11.95
CA GLY A 57 3.35 21.26 10.82
C GLY A 57 3.94 19.88 11.10
N ILE A 58 5.07 19.81 11.84
CA ILE A 58 5.66 18.52 12.23
C ILE A 58 4.69 17.71 13.10
N HIS A 59 3.94 18.36 14.01
CA HIS A 59 2.88 17.68 14.77
C HIS A 59 1.79 17.14 13.84
N LEU A 60 1.33 17.95 12.89
CA LEU A 60 0.31 17.53 11.92
C LEU A 60 0.80 16.37 11.06
N ALA A 61 2.02 16.42 10.55
CA ALA A 61 2.61 15.32 9.78
C ALA A 61 2.73 14.04 10.60
N TYR A 62 2.99 14.14 11.90
CA TYR A 62 3.03 12.98 12.80
C TYR A 62 1.64 12.34 12.97
N GLU A 63 0.56 13.13 12.99
CA GLU A 63 -0.81 12.60 13.03
C GLU A 63 -1.16 11.79 11.78
N TRP A 64 -0.55 12.05 10.65
CA TRP A 64 -0.74 11.28 9.41
C TRP A 64 0.08 9.98 9.36
N THR A 65 0.84 9.66 10.41
CA THR A 65 1.53 8.38 10.50
C THR A 65 0.60 7.29 11.02
N ASP A 66 0.89 6.04 10.66
CA ASP A 66 0.21 4.85 11.16
C ASP A 66 0.48 4.63 12.66
N ASP A 67 -0.44 3.96 13.35
CA ASP A 67 -0.30 3.70 14.79
C ASP A 67 0.95 2.87 15.12
N LYS A 68 1.32 1.90 14.26
CA LYS A 68 2.55 1.12 14.44
C LYS A 68 3.79 1.98 14.30
N PHE A 69 3.76 2.96 13.39
CA PHE A 69 4.85 3.92 13.26
C PHE A 69 5.00 4.73 14.57
N LYS A 70 3.87 5.17 15.17
CA LYS A 70 3.86 5.93 16.43
C LYS A 70 4.36 5.10 17.62
N GLU A 71 4.08 3.78 17.63
CA GLU A 71 4.60 2.85 18.63
C GLU A 71 6.13 2.69 18.53
N GLU A 72 6.68 2.66 17.33
CA GLU A 72 8.12 2.46 17.08
C GLU A 72 8.92 3.78 17.18
N ILE A 73 8.34 4.89 16.70
CA ILE A 73 9.00 6.19 16.59
C ILE A 73 8.18 7.24 17.33
N PRO A 74 8.54 7.55 18.60
CA PRO A 74 7.89 8.61 19.36
C PRO A 74 8.02 9.98 18.67
N PHE A 75 7.08 10.88 18.91
CA PHE A 75 7.08 12.24 18.33
C PHE A 75 8.41 12.98 18.48
N SER A 76 9.07 12.85 19.61
CA SER A 76 10.37 13.49 19.85
C SER A 76 11.47 13.01 18.91
N GLU A 77 11.44 11.74 18.51
CA GLU A 77 12.37 11.16 17.55
C GLU A 77 11.98 11.55 16.12
N PHE A 78 10.71 11.47 15.77
CA PHE A 78 10.21 11.95 14.49
C PHE A 78 10.58 13.41 14.24
N SER A 79 10.40 14.28 15.25
CA SER A 79 10.77 15.69 15.16
C SER A 79 12.27 15.90 14.91
N LYS A 80 13.15 15.06 15.50
CA LYS A 80 14.60 15.09 15.23
C LYS A 80 14.91 14.66 13.79
N ILE A 81 14.24 13.61 13.28
CA ILE A 81 14.38 13.15 11.89
C ILE A 81 14.02 14.29 10.94
N VAL A 82 12.86 14.92 11.13
CA VAL A 82 12.40 16.03 10.28
C VAL A 82 13.34 17.23 10.37
N SER A 83 13.81 17.56 11.58
CA SER A 83 14.79 18.64 11.77
C SER A 83 16.11 18.36 11.03
N SER A 84 16.57 17.12 11.03
CA SER A 84 17.75 16.69 10.27
C SER A 84 17.53 16.84 8.76
N ILE A 85 16.34 16.47 8.26
CA ILE A 85 15.97 16.64 6.86
C ILE A 85 15.99 18.12 6.47
N ARG A 86 15.35 18.98 7.26
CA ARG A 86 15.34 20.46 7.04
C ARG A 86 16.75 21.03 6.97
N ASN A 87 17.59 20.65 7.92
CA ASN A 87 18.98 21.15 8.00
C ASN A 87 19.81 20.72 6.79
N LYS A 88 19.65 19.49 6.34
CA LYS A 88 20.32 18.98 5.12
C LYS A 88 19.74 19.63 3.86
N ASN A 89 18.41 19.74 3.78
CA ASN A 89 17.73 20.27 2.60
C ASN A 89 17.90 21.79 2.41
N ARG A 90 18.24 22.52 3.48
CA ARG A 90 18.54 23.98 3.47
C ARG A 90 17.49 24.82 2.73
N GLY A 91 16.22 24.44 2.79
CA GLY A 91 15.14 25.14 2.11
C GLY A 91 15.10 24.93 0.60
N ALA A 92 15.76 23.91 0.07
CA ALA A 92 15.64 23.56 -1.34
C ALA A 92 14.26 23.00 -1.66
N ASP A 93 13.86 23.13 -2.92
CA ASP A 93 12.63 22.54 -3.43
C ASP A 93 12.74 21.01 -3.46
N ILE A 94 11.69 20.32 -3.05
CA ILE A 94 11.60 18.87 -3.16
C ILE A 94 10.62 18.52 -4.27
N ARG A 95 11.04 17.68 -5.20
CA ARG A 95 10.25 17.23 -6.34
C ARG A 95 9.83 15.78 -6.19
N LEU A 96 8.54 15.49 -6.27
CA LEU A 96 8.03 14.13 -6.39
C LEU A 96 8.28 13.63 -7.81
N VAL A 97 8.91 12.46 -7.94
CA VAL A 97 9.38 11.96 -9.25
C VAL A 97 8.64 10.72 -9.72
N GLY A 98 8.11 9.92 -8.82
CA GLY A 98 7.39 8.73 -9.21
C GLY A 98 6.97 7.88 -8.02
N TYR A 99 6.37 6.74 -8.33
CA TYR A 99 5.85 5.82 -7.34
C TYR A 99 6.08 4.36 -7.74
N GLU A 100 5.96 3.49 -6.76
CA GLU A 100 6.05 2.04 -6.91
C GLU A 100 4.91 1.36 -6.17
N ILE A 101 4.20 0.47 -6.85
CA ILE A 101 3.13 -0.33 -6.24
C ILE A 101 3.71 -1.65 -5.76
N ILE A 102 3.59 -1.91 -4.46
CA ILE A 102 3.98 -3.17 -3.84
C ILE A 102 2.80 -4.15 -3.94
N ARG A 103 2.84 -5.06 -4.93
CA ARG A 103 1.72 -5.95 -5.29
C ARG A 103 1.18 -6.84 -4.14
N SER A 104 2.00 -7.19 -3.17
CA SER A 104 1.62 -8.08 -2.06
C SER A 104 1.15 -7.34 -0.81
N LYS A 105 1.11 -6.00 -0.84
CA LYS A 105 0.81 -5.17 0.32
C LYS A 105 -0.14 -4.05 -0.09
N GLU A 106 -1.05 -3.68 0.82
CA GLU A 106 -1.85 -2.45 0.69
C GLU A 106 -0.94 -1.23 0.92
N ALA A 107 0.14 -1.12 0.14
CA ALA A 107 1.15 -0.08 0.29
C ALA A 107 1.64 0.42 -1.07
N ILE A 108 1.84 1.72 -1.13
CA ILE A 108 2.45 2.43 -2.25
C ILE A 108 3.70 3.15 -1.76
N VAL A 109 4.73 3.17 -2.58
CA VAL A 109 5.97 3.92 -2.31
C VAL A 109 5.99 5.15 -3.19
N VAL A 110 6.18 6.32 -2.61
CA VAL A 110 6.38 7.57 -3.34
C VAL A 110 7.84 8.00 -3.20
N TYR A 111 8.42 8.39 -4.32
CA TYR A 111 9.80 8.85 -4.38
C TYR A 111 9.85 10.34 -4.69
N ALA A 112 10.74 11.02 -3.97
CA ALA A 112 11.03 12.42 -4.22
C ALA A 112 12.54 12.68 -4.16
N TYR A 113 12.98 13.82 -4.66
CA TYR A 113 14.35 14.27 -4.51
C TYR A 113 14.45 15.79 -4.41
N SER A 114 15.53 16.25 -3.83
CA SER A 114 15.99 17.64 -3.89
C SER A 114 17.43 17.70 -4.35
N LYS A 115 17.81 18.83 -4.91
CA LYS A 115 19.18 19.09 -5.32
C LYS A 115 19.63 20.45 -4.81
N ILE A 116 20.78 20.47 -4.12
CA ILE A 116 21.42 21.68 -3.61
C ILE A 116 22.82 21.69 -4.19
N SER A 117 23.09 22.57 -5.15
CA SER A 117 24.33 22.57 -5.92
C SER A 117 24.61 21.22 -6.55
N GLU A 118 25.64 20.48 -6.14
CA GLU A 118 26.00 19.15 -6.62
C GLU A 118 25.50 18.03 -5.70
N GLU A 119 24.95 18.36 -4.52
CA GLU A 119 24.44 17.38 -3.56
C GLU A 119 22.97 17.04 -3.88
N GLU A 120 22.69 15.76 -3.92
CA GLU A 120 21.32 15.25 -4.09
C GLU A 120 20.85 14.57 -2.82
N MET A 121 19.59 14.77 -2.47
CA MET A 121 18.92 14.06 -1.39
C MET A 121 17.67 13.39 -1.95
N HIS A 122 17.62 12.09 -1.84
CA HIS A 122 16.48 11.27 -2.27
C HIS A 122 15.62 10.92 -1.06
N PHE A 123 14.31 10.90 -1.28
CA PHE A 123 13.31 10.58 -0.28
C PHE A 123 12.49 9.38 -0.74
N LYS A 124 12.19 8.51 0.19
CA LYS A 124 11.30 7.37 -0.01
C LYS A 124 10.25 7.36 1.08
N PHE A 125 8.99 7.53 0.70
CA PHE A 125 7.83 7.46 1.55
C PHE A 125 7.10 6.14 1.28
N ILE A 126 6.84 5.37 2.32
CA ILE A 126 6.01 4.16 2.25
C ILE A 126 4.69 4.52 2.89
N LEU A 127 3.60 4.39 2.14
CA LEU A 127 2.25 4.70 2.59
C LEU A 127 1.41 3.43 2.59
N ALA A 128 0.67 3.19 3.69
CA ALA A 128 -0.41 2.22 3.72
C ALA A 128 -1.71 2.90 3.29
N GLY A 129 -2.55 2.16 2.58
CA GLY A 129 -3.85 2.63 2.12
C GLY A 129 -4.17 2.11 0.74
N THR A 130 -5.36 2.46 0.27
CA THR A 130 -5.85 2.07 -1.07
C THR A 130 -6.71 3.20 -1.63
N LYS A 131 -7.16 3.07 -2.88
CA LYS A 131 -8.12 4.00 -3.47
C LYS A 131 -9.39 4.22 -2.61
N HIS A 132 -9.76 3.23 -1.79
CA HIS A 132 -10.98 3.24 -0.97
C HIS A 132 -10.71 3.46 0.53
N LYS A 133 -9.44 3.55 0.92
CA LYS A 133 -9.01 3.80 2.31
C LYS A 133 -8.03 4.96 2.32
N ASP A 134 -8.05 5.76 3.35
CA ASP A 134 -7.09 6.85 3.50
C ASP A 134 -5.66 6.31 3.56
N TYR A 135 -4.72 7.15 3.11
CA TYR A 135 -3.30 6.83 3.19
C TYR A 135 -2.72 7.33 4.49
N TYR A 136 -1.81 6.53 5.04
CA TYR A 136 -1.03 6.85 6.25
C TYR A 136 0.43 6.59 5.98
N LEU A 137 1.30 7.41 6.55
CA LEU A 137 2.75 7.24 6.44
C LEU A 137 3.22 6.08 7.32
N LEU A 138 3.78 5.04 6.70
CA LEU A 138 4.40 3.90 7.37
C LEU A 138 5.90 4.08 7.58
N ASN A 139 6.57 4.76 6.65
CA ASN A 139 8.01 4.93 6.72
C ASN A 139 8.46 6.13 5.88
N LEU A 140 9.47 6.82 6.37
CA LEU A 140 10.20 7.87 5.65
C LEU A 140 11.69 7.57 5.75
N SER A 141 12.34 7.48 4.61
CA SER A 141 13.79 7.27 4.51
C SER A 141 14.42 8.30 3.58
N THR A 142 15.66 8.68 3.87
CA THR A 142 16.47 9.55 3.01
C THR A 142 17.77 8.87 2.63
N ASN A 143 18.29 9.18 1.44
CA ASN A 143 19.56 8.63 0.93
C ASN A 143 20.18 9.61 -0.06
N ASP A 144 21.49 9.69 -0.10
CA ASP A 144 22.24 10.57 -0.99
C ASP A 144 22.53 9.91 -2.37
N SER A 145 22.30 8.58 -2.49
CA SER A 145 22.58 7.79 -3.72
C SER A 145 21.34 7.30 -4.45
N GLY A 146 20.15 7.66 -3.96
CA GLY A 146 18.88 7.14 -4.46
C GLY A 146 18.51 5.77 -3.88
N PHE A 147 17.37 5.24 -4.28
CA PHE A 147 16.81 3.98 -3.78
C PHE A 147 16.66 2.96 -4.90
N ASN A 148 16.96 1.70 -4.60
CA ASN A 148 16.62 0.59 -5.47
C ASN A 148 15.08 0.43 -5.54
N LYS A 149 14.59 0.23 -6.75
CA LYS A 149 13.18 0.03 -7.05
C LYS A 149 12.94 -1.45 -7.28
N ASN A 150 12.12 -2.07 -6.43
CA ASN A 150 11.93 -3.53 -6.40
C ASN A 150 10.58 -3.97 -6.98
N GLY A 151 9.73 -3.04 -7.39
CA GLY A 151 8.40 -3.28 -7.93
C GLY A 151 8.17 -2.63 -9.29
N ILE A 152 6.90 -2.38 -9.59
CA ILE A 152 6.54 -1.66 -10.80
C ILE A 152 6.64 -0.16 -10.53
N TYR A 153 7.77 0.41 -10.89
CA TYR A 153 7.99 1.85 -10.81
C TYR A 153 7.32 2.57 -11.98
N LYS A 154 6.70 3.71 -11.68
CA LYS A 154 6.16 4.64 -12.67
C LYS A 154 6.55 6.07 -12.30
N GLU A 155 6.87 6.87 -13.30
CA GLU A 155 7.09 8.30 -13.12
C GLU A 155 5.76 9.05 -13.11
N TYR A 156 5.69 10.13 -12.32
CA TYR A 156 4.56 11.05 -12.39
C TYR A 156 4.57 11.79 -13.72
N ARG A 157 3.43 11.86 -14.38
CA ARG A 157 3.28 12.63 -15.65
C ARG A 157 3.54 14.12 -15.44
N GLN A 158 3.15 14.63 -14.28
CA GLN A 158 3.43 15.99 -13.84
C GLN A 158 4.10 15.88 -12.47
N SER A 159 5.30 16.46 -12.36
CA SER A 159 6.01 16.44 -11.09
C SER A 159 5.45 17.50 -10.16
N THR A 160 4.98 17.07 -8.98
CA THR A 160 4.64 17.98 -7.88
C THR A 160 5.93 18.50 -7.26
N VAL A 161 6.01 19.81 -7.05
CA VAL A 161 7.17 20.47 -6.42
C VAL A 161 6.73 21.14 -5.14
N VAL A 162 7.30 20.72 -4.03
CA VAL A 162 7.13 21.37 -2.71
C VAL A 162 8.25 22.36 -2.51
N LYS A 163 7.89 23.65 -2.43
CA LYS A 163 8.83 24.78 -2.34
C LYS A 163 9.41 24.93 -0.96
N GLY A 164 10.74 25.10 -0.85
CA GLY A 164 11.40 25.57 0.35
C GLY A 164 11.16 24.74 1.63
N VAL A 165 11.45 23.44 1.61
CA VAL A 165 11.30 22.52 2.76
C VAL A 165 12.53 22.55 3.68
#